data_8b0c46833b9c834ce313ed733def0528
#
_entry.id   8b0c46833b9c834ce313ed733def0528
#
_cell.length_a   1.000
_cell.length_b   1.000
_cell.length_c   1.000
_cell.angle_alpha   90.00
_cell.angle_beta   90.00
_cell.angle_gamma   90.00
#
_symmetry.space_group_name_H-M   'P 1'
#
loop_
_entity.id
_entity.type
_entity.pdbx_description
1 polymer ?
#
loop_
_entity_poly.entity_id
_entity_poly.type
_entity_poly.pdbx_seq_one_letter_code
_entity_poly.pdbx_strand_id
1 'polypeptide(L)'
;MTAATTPATTAASQNAVAHLRFVRMGPRKLRRVADAIRGKSVREALALLKFADVYAAEPIGKLVRSAVANAGNNHDMNSDDLYIARITVDGGPGGRFTKRLDPRAQGRAYFKRKRLSHVTVVVSEQPPAKQRPNRAGASVQSARRIVRRAAAESGTRKKSSRKRATAPAAAAAAGATE
;
A
#
# COMPACT_ATOMS: atom_id res chain seq x y z
N MET A 1 11.22 -49.80 -20.41
CA MET A 1 10.58 -49.26 -19.20
C MET A 1 10.84 -47.76 -19.21
N THR A 2 9.93 -46.97 -19.75
CA THR A 2 10.03 -45.52 -19.88
C THR A 2 9.26 -44.89 -18.72
N ALA A 3 9.99 -44.28 -17.80
CA ALA A 3 9.39 -43.53 -16.67
C ALA A 3 8.70 -42.27 -17.22
N ALA A 4 7.38 -42.22 -17.08
CA ALA A 4 6.57 -41.04 -17.36
C ALA A 4 6.87 -39.98 -16.32
N THR A 5 7.60 -38.95 -16.70
CA THR A 5 7.78 -37.74 -15.93
C THR A 5 6.43 -37.00 -15.86
N THR A 6 5.74 -37.13 -14.75
CA THR A 6 4.56 -36.35 -14.45
C THR A 6 4.97 -34.87 -14.35
N PRO A 7 4.42 -33.96 -15.18
CA PRO A 7 4.72 -32.53 -14.99
C PRO A 7 4.20 -32.10 -13.64
N ALA A 8 5.08 -31.52 -12.80
CA ALA A 8 4.73 -30.88 -11.57
C ALA A 8 3.67 -29.80 -11.87
N THR A 9 2.44 -30.09 -11.49
CA THR A 9 1.36 -29.09 -11.49
C THR A 9 1.79 -27.97 -10.58
N THR A 10 2.23 -26.87 -11.17
CA THR A 10 2.44 -25.60 -10.48
C THR A 10 1.13 -25.33 -9.72
N ALA A 11 1.15 -25.44 -8.40
CA ALA A 11 -0.01 -25.17 -7.56
C ALA A 11 -0.48 -23.75 -7.89
N ALA A 12 -1.51 -23.66 -8.72
CA ALA A 12 -2.17 -22.41 -9.02
C ALA A 12 -2.67 -21.87 -7.68
N SER A 13 -2.14 -20.74 -7.24
CA SER A 13 -2.54 -20.10 -6.01
C SER A 13 -4.06 -19.91 -6.04
N GLN A 14 -4.76 -20.69 -5.27
CA GLN A 14 -6.22 -20.62 -5.21
C GLN A 14 -6.57 -19.25 -4.64
N ASN A 15 -7.42 -18.52 -5.34
CA ASN A 15 -7.86 -17.19 -4.96
C ASN A 15 -9.38 -17.14 -4.91
N ALA A 16 -9.94 -16.77 -3.77
CA ALA A 16 -11.36 -16.51 -3.68
C ALA A 16 -11.65 -15.02 -3.87
N VAL A 17 -12.71 -14.73 -4.61
CA VAL A 17 -13.06 -13.36 -5.00
C VAL A 17 -14.47 -13.02 -4.51
N ALA A 18 -14.65 -11.78 -4.03
CA ALA A 18 -15.95 -11.22 -3.76
C ALA A 18 -16.08 -9.81 -4.37
N HIS A 19 -17.26 -9.50 -4.87
CA HIS A 19 -17.57 -8.23 -5.52
C HIS A 19 -18.70 -7.49 -4.79
N LEU A 20 -18.50 -6.20 -4.55
CA LEU A 20 -19.52 -5.31 -4.04
C LEU A 20 -19.75 -4.20 -5.05
N ARG A 21 -20.93 -4.17 -5.67
CA ARG A 21 -21.25 -3.23 -6.75
C ARG A 21 -22.21 -2.15 -6.29
N PHE A 22 -22.13 -0.97 -6.92
CA PHE A 22 -23.05 0.16 -6.75
C PHE A 22 -23.18 0.72 -5.33
N VAL A 23 -22.09 0.69 -4.57
CA VAL A 23 -22.06 1.32 -3.23
C VAL A 23 -22.28 2.83 -3.38
N ARG A 24 -23.24 3.38 -2.65
CA ARG A 24 -23.55 4.82 -2.65
C ARG A 24 -22.52 5.64 -1.86
N MET A 25 -21.25 5.48 -2.23
CA MET A 25 -20.15 6.17 -1.58
C MET A 25 -19.07 6.53 -2.61
N GLY A 26 -18.41 7.66 -2.40
CA GLY A 26 -17.31 8.06 -3.29
C GLY A 26 -16.07 7.17 -3.12
N PRO A 27 -15.34 6.85 -4.21
CA PRO A 27 -14.23 5.91 -4.19
C PRO A 27 -13.08 6.34 -3.26
N ARG A 28 -12.87 7.65 -3.07
CA ARG A 28 -11.84 8.15 -2.12
C ARG A 28 -12.09 7.72 -0.68
N LYS A 29 -13.37 7.68 -0.25
CA LYS A 29 -13.73 7.26 1.12
C LYS A 29 -13.49 5.77 1.33
N LEU A 30 -13.85 4.95 0.32
CA LEU A 30 -13.61 3.50 0.36
C LEU A 30 -12.12 3.15 0.27
N ARG A 31 -11.34 3.84 -0.57
CA ARG A 31 -9.89 3.60 -0.69
C ARG A 31 -9.15 3.83 0.61
N ARG A 32 -9.52 4.83 1.41
CA ARG A 32 -8.92 5.07 2.73
C ARG A 32 -8.99 3.82 3.62
N VAL A 33 -10.14 3.16 3.66
CA VAL A 33 -10.34 1.93 4.45
C VAL A 33 -9.68 0.73 3.78
N ALA A 34 -9.80 0.61 2.45
CA ALA A 34 -9.16 -0.45 1.68
C ALA A 34 -7.63 -0.47 1.84
N ASP A 35 -7.00 0.71 1.86
CA ASP A 35 -5.54 0.84 2.04
C ASP A 35 -5.09 0.42 3.45
N ALA A 36 -5.94 0.60 4.46
CA ALA A 36 -5.65 0.19 5.84
C ALA A 36 -5.64 -1.35 6.03
N ILE A 37 -6.41 -2.08 5.22
CA ILE A 37 -6.54 -3.54 5.33
C ILE A 37 -5.77 -4.32 4.26
N ARG A 38 -5.24 -3.64 3.26
CA ARG A 38 -4.51 -4.29 2.16
C ARG A 38 -3.29 -5.04 2.67
N GLY A 39 -3.16 -6.31 2.29
CA GLY A 39 -2.02 -7.16 2.64
C GLY A 39 -2.02 -7.69 4.07
N LYS A 40 -3.09 -7.48 4.82
CA LYS A 40 -3.24 -8.01 6.18
C LYS A 40 -3.90 -9.38 6.18
N SER A 41 -3.73 -10.13 7.28
CA SER A 41 -4.53 -11.34 7.52
C SER A 41 -6.01 -10.97 7.64
N VAL A 42 -6.88 -11.87 7.26
CA VAL A 42 -8.34 -11.64 7.32
C VAL A 42 -8.79 -11.35 8.75
N ARG A 43 -8.22 -12.05 9.73
CA ARG A 43 -8.52 -11.85 11.16
C ARG A 43 -8.20 -10.43 11.63
N GLU A 44 -7.00 -9.94 11.31
CA GLU A 44 -6.60 -8.55 11.61
C GLU A 44 -7.44 -7.52 10.87
N ALA A 45 -7.74 -7.78 9.59
CA ALA A 45 -8.55 -6.88 8.78
C ALA A 45 -9.97 -6.72 9.34
N LEU A 46 -10.61 -7.82 9.74
CA LEU A 46 -11.94 -7.79 10.36
C LEU A 46 -11.93 -7.08 11.72
N ALA A 47 -10.88 -7.28 12.53
CA ALA A 47 -10.72 -6.57 13.79
C ALA A 47 -10.59 -5.05 13.56
N LEU A 48 -9.72 -4.62 12.63
CA LEU A 48 -9.57 -3.22 12.27
C LEU A 48 -10.88 -2.60 11.76
N LEU A 49 -11.61 -3.32 10.91
CA LEU A 49 -12.89 -2.84 10.36
C LEU A 49 -13.97 -2.70 11.44
N LYS A 50 -13.93 -3.54 12.48
CA LYS A 50 -14.88 -3.47 13.60
C LYS A 50 -14.68 -2.23 14.46
N PHE A 51 -13.41 -1.82 14.65
CA PHE A 51 -13.07 -0.65 15.46
C PHE A 51 -12.98 0.67 14.67
N ALA A 52 -13.03 0.59 13.32
CA ALA A 52 -12.96 1.77 12.48
C ALA A 52 -14.25 2.60 12.54
N ASP A 53 -14.17 3.81 13.06
CA ASP A 53 -15.29 4.77 13.11
C ASP A 53 -15.51 5.45 11.74
N VAL A 54 -15.71 4.63 10.71
CA VAL A 54 -15.97 5.09 9.35
C VAL A 54 -17.06 4.26 8.73
N TYR A 55 -18.14 4.89 8.26
CA TYR A 55 -19.24 4.18 7.58
C TYR A 55 -18.79 3.25 6.45
N ALA A 56 -17.65 3.54 5.79
CA ALA A 56 -17.07 2.69 4.74
C ALA A 56 -16.59 1.32 5.27
N ALA A 57 -16.34 1.17 6.56
CA ALA A 57 -15.84 -0.07 7.14
C ALA A 57 -16.94 -1.16 7.14
N GLU A 58 -18.20 -0.78 7.36
CA GLU A 58 -19.31 -1.73 7.41
C GLU A 58 -19.51 -2.51 6.09
N PRO A 59 -19.69 -1.85 4.91
CA PRO A 59 -19.85 -2.56 3.65
C PRO A 59 -18.62 -3.35 3.24
N ILE A 60 -17.41 -2.85 3.54
CA ILE A 60 -16.16 -3.58 3.26
C ILE A 60 -16.05 -4.79 4.18
N GLY A 61 -16.42 -4.70 5.46
CA GLY A 61 -16.44 -5.82 6.38
C GLY A 61 -17.39 -6.94 5.94
N LYS A 62 -18.57 -6.59 5.45
CA LYS A 62 -19.52 -7.57 4.85
C LYS A 62 -18.92 -8.25 3.63
N LEU A 63 -18.22 -7.48 2.77
CA LEU A 63 -17.56 -8.01 1.58
C LEU A 63 -16.42 -8.97 1.92
N VAL A 64 -15.59 -8.64 2.91
CA VAL A 64 -14.50 -9.53 3.36
C VAL A 64 -15.06 -10.83 3.91
N ARG A 65 -16.13 -10.79 4.72
CA ARG A 65 -16.80 -12.03 5.22
C ARG A 65 -17.34 -12.88 4.07
N SER A 66 -17.92 -12.26 3.03
CA SER A 66 -18.35 -12.96 1.82
C SER A 66 -17.20 -13.61 1.08
N ALA A 67 -16.04 -12.93 0.99
CA ALA A 67 -14.84 -13.50 0.37
C ALA A 67 -14.33 -14.72 1.14
N VAL A 68 -14.35 -14.67 2.48
CA VAL A 68 -13.96 -15.81 3.35
C VAL A 68 -14.91 -16.98 3.17
N ALA A 69 -16.23 -16.73 3.14
CA ALA A 69 -17.21 -17.78 2.90
C ALA A 69 -17.03 -18.43 1.51
N ASN A 70 -16.72 -17.62 0.48
CA ASN A 70 -16.41 -18.15 -0.85
C ASN A 70 -15.12 -18.99 -0.86
N ALA A 71 -14.11 -18.61 -0.06
CA ALA A 71 -12.87 -19.37 0.08
C ALA A 71 -13.11 -20.75 0.71
N GLY A 72 -13.88 -20.79 1.81
CA GLY A 72 -14.20 -22.06 2.47
C GLY A 72 -15.12 -22.94 1.64
N ASN A 73 -16.18 -22.38 1.03
CA ASN A 73 -17.18 -23.19 0.34
C ASN A 73 -16.76 -23.66 -1.08
N ASN A 74 -15.97 -22.85 -1.78
CA ASN A 74 -15.64 -23.14 -3.19
C ASN A 74 -14.23 -23.71 -3.37
N HIS A 75 -13.35 -23.48 -2.41
CA HIS A 75 -11.94 -23.83 -2.53
C HIS A 75 -11.41 -24.63 -1.34
N ASP A 76 -12.24 -24.95 -0.37
CA ASP A 76 -11.90 -25.67 0.87
C ASP A 76 -10.71 -25.08 1.64
N MET A 77 -10.54 -23.73 1.53
CA MET A 77 -9.47 -22.99 2.18
C MET A 77 -9.73 -22.80 3.66
N ASN A 78 -8.69 -22.85 4.47
CA ASN A 78 -8.79 -22.60 5.90
C ASN A 78 -8.95 -21.09 6.18
N SER A 79 -10.05 -20.73 6.86
CA SER A 79 -10.40 -19.32 7.16
C SER A 79 -9.34 -18.56 7.97
N ASP A 80 -8.55 -19.27 8.78
CA ASP A 80 -7.58 -18.66 9.69
C ASP A 80 -6.28 -18.25 9.00
N ASP A 81 -5.93 -18.92 7.88
CA ASP A 81 -4.69 -18.70 7.13
C ASP A 81 -4.88 -17.76 5.92
N LEU A 82 -6.06 -17.14 5.80
CA LEU A 82 -6.37 -16.26 4.68
C LEU A 82 -5.79 -14.86 4.86
N TYR A 83 -5.26 -14.34 3.75
CA TYR A 83 -4.76 -12.97 3.60
C TYR A 83 -5.50 -12.21 2.53
N ILE A 84 -5.62 -10.91 2.67
CA ILE A 84 -6.14 -10.03 1.62
C ILE A 84 -5.04 -9.81 0.60
N ALA A 85 -5.03 -10.62 -0.47
CA ALA A 85 -4.05 -10.54 -1.53
C ALA A 85 -4.19 -9.23 -2.32
N ARG A 86 -5.43 -8.89 -2.69
CA ARG A 86 -5.71 -7.68 -3.47
C ARG A 86 -7.06 -7.09 -3.08
N ILE A 87 -7.11 -5.78 -2.97
CA ILE A 87 -8.36 -5.03 -2.85
C ILE A 87 -8.32 -3.86 -3.83
N THR A 88 -9.33 -3.78 -4.71
CA THR A 88 -9.49 -2.70 -5.68
C THR A 88 -10.78 -1.94 -5.41
N VAL A 89 -10.73 -0.62 -5.61
CA VAL A 89 -11.88 0.27 -5.47
C VAL A 89 -11.98 1.11 -6.73
N ASP A 90 -13.00 0.81 -7.51
CA ASP A 90 -13.24 1.41 -8.81
C ASP A 90 -14.41 2.41 -8.74
N GLY A 91 -14.37 3.42 -9.61
CA GLY A 91 -15.47 4.35 -9.74
C GLY A 91 -16.64 3.69 -10.46
N GLY A 92 -17.82 3.76 -9.86
CA GLY A 92 -19.05 3.32 -10.51
C GLY A 92 -19.54 4.31 -11.58
N PRO A 93 -20.65 4.01 -12.23
CA PRO A 93 -21.20 4.85 -13.27
C PRO A 93 -21.45 6.27 -12.75
N GLY A 94 -20.84 7.24 -13.41
CA GLY A 94 -20.88 8.66 -13.04
C GLY A 94 -21.81 9.50 -13.92
N GLY A 95 -22.69 8.86 -14.64
CA GLY A 95 -23.50 9.49 -15.68
C GLY A 95 -24.69 10.31 -15.18
N ARG A 96 -25.72 10.38 -16.01
CA ARG A 96 -26.95 11.15 -15.81
C ARG A 96 -27.65 10.85 -14.46
N PHE A 97 -27.67 9.59 -14.04
CA PHE A 97 -28.37 9.15 -12.83
C PHE A 97 -27.74 9.61 -11.51
N THR A 98 -26.47 10.01 -11.52
CA THR A 98 -25.74 10.40 -10.32
C THR A 98 -25.63 11.91 -10.13
N LYS A 99 -26.03 12.69 -11.13
CA LYS A 99 -26.07 14.15 -11.07
C LYS A 99 -27.37 14.60 -10.41
N ARG A 100 -27.28 15.55 -9.49
CA ARG A 100 -28.41 16.29 -8.92
C ARG A 100 -28.17 17.78 -9.16
N LEU A 101 -29.22 18.51 -9.47
CA LEU A 101 -29.18 19.95 -9.59
C LEU A 101 -29.28 20.55 -8.18
N ASP A 102 -28.43 21.50 -7.88
CA ASP A 102 -28.39 22.24 -6.62
C ASP A 102 -28.62 23.71 -6.96
N PRO A 103 -29.84 24.26 -6.74
CA PRO A 103 -30.16 25.65 -7.09
C PRO A 103 -29.37 26.60 -6.19
N ARG A 104 -28.95 27.73 -6.77
CA ARG A 104 -28.20 28.79 -6.10
C ARG A 104 -28.84 30.14 -6.35
N ALA A 105 -28.40 31.16 -5.64
CA ALA A 105 -28.84 32.53 -5.80
C ALA A 105 -28.67 33.02 -7.25
N GLN A 106 -29.42 34.03 -7.65
CA GLN A 106 -29.39 34.65 -8.99
C GLN A 106 -29.72 33.69 -10.16
N GLY A 107 -30.63 32.73 -9.95
CA GLY A 107 -31.03 31.77 -10.99
C GLY A 107 -29.93 30.80 -11.45
N ARG A 108 -28.79 30.74 -10.76
CA ARG A 108 -27.72 29.80 -11.08
C ARG A 108 -28.00 28.42 -10.49
N ALA A 109 -27.43 27.38 -11.09
CA ALA A 109 -27.52 26.03 -10.58
C ALA A 109 -26.20 25.28 -10.79
N TYR A 110 -25.82 24.42 -9.83
CA TYR A 110 -24.63 23.60 -9.86
C TYR A 110 -24.97 22.12 -9.79
N PHE A 111 -24.13 21.28 -10.42
CA PHE A 111 -24.31 19.83 -10.35
C PHE A 111 -23.63 19.22 -9.14
N LYS A 112 -24.43 18.62 -8.27
CA LYS A 112 -23.97 17.77 -7.17
C LYS A 112 -23.93 16.31 -7.62
N ARG A 113 -22.76 15.69 -7.61
CA ARG A 113 -22.59 14.28 -8.02
C ARG A 113 -22.71 13.34 -6.83
N LYS A 114 -23.71 12.46 -6.82
CA LYS A 114 -23.85 11.34 -5.88
C LYS A 114 -23.09 10.14 -6.43
N ARG A 115 -21.78 10.04 -6.11
CA ARG A 115 -20.88 9.02 -6.70
C ARG A 115 -21.23 7.62 -6.21
N LEU A 116 -21.11 6.67 -7.13
CA LEU A 116 -21.16 5.23 -6.88
C LEU A 116 -19.76 4.64 -7.00
N SER A 117 -19.53 3.50 -6.37
CA SER A 117 -18.24 2.80 -6.42
C SER A 117 -18.45 1.29 -6.42
N HIS A 118 -17.46 0.58 -6.93
CA HIS A 118 -17.36 -0.87 -6.89
C HIS A 118 -16.14 -1.25 -6.07
N VAL A 119 -16.23 -2.33 -5.30
CA VAL A 119 -15.13 -2.88 -4.54
C VAL A 119 -14.98 -4.34 -4.88
N THR A 120 -13.76 -4.77 -5.18
CA THR A 120 -13.42 -6.17 -5.38
C THR A 120 -12.35 -6.56 -4.37
N VAL A 121 -12.57 -7.66 -3.65
CA VAL A 121 -11.62 -8.24 -2.71
C VAL A 121 -11.22 -9.62 -3.22
N VAL A 122 -9.92 -9.89 -3.19
CA VAL A 122 -9.32 -11.18 -3.50
C VAL A 122 -8.59 -11.64 -2.25
N VAL A 123 -8.92 -12.83 -1.77
CA VAL A 123 -8.25 -13.49 -0.66
C VAL A 123 -7.50 -14.71 -1.14
N SER A 124 -6.35 -14.99 -0.51
CA SER A 124 -5.50 -16.15 -0.80
C SER A 124 -4.86 -16.66 0.50
N GLU A 125 -4.42 -17.91 0.50
CA GLU A 125 -3.64 -18.48 1.61
C GLU A 125 -2.20 -17.97 1.65
N GLN A 126 -1.70 -17.50 0.52
CA GLN A 126 -0.34 -16.96 0.45
C GLN A 126 -0.31 -15.50 0.88
N PRO A 127 0.58 -15.12 1.80
CA PRO A 127 0.77 -13.72 2.13
C PRO A 127 1.17 -12.95 0.88
N PRO A 128 0.57 -11.78 0.63
CA PRO A 128 0.88 -10.99 -0.55
C PRO A 128 2.36 -10.61 -0.54
N ALA A 129 3.02 -10.75 -1.67
CA ALA A 129 4.39 -10.29 -1.86
C ALA A 129 4.49 -8.82 -1.39
N LYS A 130 5.53 -8.51 -0.61
CA LYS A 130 5.75 -7.17 -0.01
C LYS A 130 5.51 -6.09 -1.06
N GLN A 131 4.39 -5.40 -0.97
CA GLN A 131 4.07 -4.32 -1.91
C GLN A 131 5.13 -3.23 -1.77
N ARG A 132 5.70 -2.82 -2.91
CA ARG A 132 6.59 -1.66 -2.93
C ARG A 132 5.84 -0.47 -2.33
N PRO A 133 6.45 0.30 -1.41
CA PRO A 133 5.79 1.44 -0.81
C PRO A 133 5.31 2.38 -1.94
N ASN A 134 4.10 2.91 -1.79
CA ASN A 134 3.55 3.89 -2.72
C ASN A 134 4.58 4.98 -3.03
N ARG A 135 4.58 5.49 -4.26
CA ARG A 135 5.53 6.53 -4.72
C ARG A 135 5.75 7.66 -3.71
N ALA A 136 4.74 8.03 -2.94
CA ALA A 136 4.85 9.03 -1.85
C ALA A 136 5.77 8.56 -0.72
N GLY A 137 5.68 7.29 -0.30
CA GLY A 137 6.57 6.71 0.70
C GLY A 137 8.00 6.49 0.17
N ALA A 138 8.14 6.16 -1.11
CA ALA A 138 9.44 6.04 -1.76
C ALA A 138 10.19 7.37 -1.85
N SER A 139 9.50 8.50 -2.08
CA SER A 139 10.12 9.82 -2.10
C SER A 139 10.67 10.23 -0.73
N VAL A 140 9.96 9.94 0.35
CA VAL A 140 10.43 10.23 1.72
C VAL A 140 11.62 9.35 2.11
N GLN A 141 11.59 8.07 1.73
CA GLN A 141 12.70 7.15 2.00
C GLN A 141 13.93 7.49 1.16
N SER A 142 13.77 7.88 -0.11
CA SER A 142 14.86 8.33 -0.95
C SER A 142 15.46 9.64 -0.45
N ALA A 143 14.65 10.59 -0.01
CA ALA A 143 15.11 11.83 0.61
C ALA A 143 15.92 11.55 1.89
N ARG A 144 15.44 10.66 2.78
CA ARG A 144 16.17 10.25 3.99
C ARG A 144 17.52 9.57 3.65
N ARG A 145 17.55 8.76 2.58
CA ARG A 145 18.79 8.12 2.11
C ARG A 145 19.80 9.13 1.56
N ILE A 146 19.33 10.13 0.82
CA ILE A 146 20.17 11.22 0.31
C ILE A 146 20.75 12.04 1.46
N VAL A 147 19.92 12.43 2.44
CA VAL A 147 20.38 13.18 3.63
C VAL A 147 21.39 12.38 4.45
N ARG A 148 21.18 11.08 4.65
CA ARG A 148 22.13 10.21 5.33
C ARG A 148 23.47 10.09 4.59
N ARG A 149 23.43 10.01 3.25
CA ARG A 149 24.63 9.95 2.42
C ARG A 149 25.40 11.27 2.45
N ALA A 150 24.72 12.40 2.36
CA ALA A 150 25.32 13.72 2.47
C ALA A 150 25.96 13.95 3.85
N ALA A 151 25.29 13.50 4.94
CA ALA A 151 25.84 13.57 6.29
C ALA A 151 27.10 12.68 6.47
N ALA A 152 27.14 11.50 5.84
CA ALA A 152 28.31 10.61 5.86
C ALA A 152 29.49 11.21 5.08
N GLU A 153 29.24 11.82 3.94
CA GLU A 153 30.26 12.48 3.11
C GLU A 153 30.82 13.75 3.77
N SER A 154 30.00 14.53 4.49
CA SER A 154 30.44 15.70 5.26
C SER A 154 31.29 15.30 6.48
N GLY A 155 31.00 14.16 7.11
CA GLY A 155 31.78 13.61 8.23
C GLY A 155 33.18 13.16 7.82
N THR A 156 33.35 12.57 6.64
CA THR A 156 34.66 12.15 6.10
C THR A 156 35.51 13.35 5.67
N ARG A 157 34.88 14.40 5.11
CA ARG A 157 35.58 15.62 4.71
C ARG A 157 36.13 16.38 5.92
N LYS A 158 35.40 16.41 7.04
CA LYS A 158 35.85 17.03 8.30
C LYS A 158 37.04 16.27 8.95
N LYS A 159 37.09 14.95 8.80
CA LYS A 159 38.19 14.10 9.30
C LYS A 159 39.48 14.30 8.46
N SER A 160 39.37 14.45 7.14
CA SER A 160 40.54 14.66 6.25
C SER A 160 41.16 16.05 6.43
N SER A 161 40.37 17.10 6.63
CA SER A 161 40.86 18.46 6.90
C SER A 161 41.58 18.56 8.26
N ARG A 162 41.09 17.83 9.29
CA ARG A 162 41.70 17.83 10.63
C ARG A 162 43.06 17.07 10.63
N LYS A 163 43.23 16.06 9.76
CA LYS A 163 44.48 15.29 9.64
C LYS A 163 45.56 16.07 8.88
N ARG A 164 45.18 17.04 8.04
CA ARG A 164 46.09 17.90 7.29
C ARG A 164 46.60 19.12 8.12
N ALA A 165 45.87 19.51 9.18
CA ALA A 165 46.22 20.62 10.06
C ALA A 165 47.12 20.21 11.24
N THR A 166 47.43 18.93 11.44
CA THR A 166 48.27 18.40 12.54
C THR A 166 49.61 17.81 12.05
N ALA A 167 50.05 18.10 10.83
CA ALA A 167 51.42 17.75 10.41
C ALA A 167 52.38 18.78 11.00
N PRO A 168 53.33 18.41 11.88
CA PRO A 168 54.26 19.36 12.46
C PRO A 168 55.26 19.84 11.41
N ALA A 169 55.39 21.16 11.27
CA ALA A 169 56.52 21.80 10.65
C ALA A 169 57.78 21.59 11.52
N ALA A 170 58.46 20.49 11.26
CA ALA A 170 59.76 20.20 11.89
C ALA A 170 60.69 19.73 10.79
N ALA A 171 61.35 20.69 10.12
CA ALA A 171 62.61 20.50 9.43
C ALA A 171 63.05 21.84 8.75
N ALA A 172 63.48 22.81 9.51
CA ALA A 172 64.32 23.88 8.99
C ALA A 172 65.02 24.63 10.15
N ALA A 173 65.98 24.00 10.75
CA ALA A 173 67.01 24.69 11.54
C ALA A 173 68.15 23.71 11.84
N ALA A 174 69.07 23.54 10.88
CA ALA A 174 70.41 23.07 11.14
C ALA A 174 71.29 23.41 9.93
N GLY A 175 72.10 24.40 10.06
CA GLY A 175 73.13 24.69 9.03
C GLY A 175 73.55 26.15 8.93
N ALA A 176 74.12 26.69 9.99
CA ALA A 176 75.01 27.84 9.86
C ALA A 176 75.90 27.96 11.10
N THR A 177 77.09 27.37 11.10
CA THR A 177 78.33 27.83 11.74
C THR A 177 79.48 27.05 11.16
N GLU A 178 80.27 27.68 10.49
CA GLU A 178 81.72 27.95 10.26
C GLU A 178 82.02 28.28 8.85
#